data_14297bc4c92432b9ed59631dbe8e6df4
#
_entry.id   14297bc4c92432b9ed59631dbe8e6df4
#
_cell.length_a   1.000
_cell.length_b   1.000
_cell.length_c   1.000
_cell.angle_alpha   90.00
_cell.angle_beta   90.00
_cell.angle_gamma   90.00
#
_symmetry.space_group_name_H-M   'P 1'
#
loop_
_entity.id
_entity.type
_entity.pdbx_description
1 polymer ?
#
loop_
_entity_poly.entity_id
_entity_poly.type
_entity_poly.pdbx_seq_one_letter_code
_entity_poly.pdbx_strand_id
1 'polypeptide(L)'
;PIKSSAASDVYKRQNWGDDLFSRKENDPKYNYDRSRTRLNFQVSKGGELGPIDKSKSITDKIEQAIKNRVTGRVNATSNRAVSIVFGGNREQMRKLAFGDQTISENGNNWNVDSCSGIDRWATDIYDFCCREFGEENVVSFIVHLDELNPHAHAVIVPITKDGRLSAKDMFGGNDMIQARIRMRELHSRLAEVNEKYGLERGDDITITGAKHKSAETYRRELADECRTLSNEVGMKKTLLSGLNRSITKAETRIKALQTMVSNLEKAEADKQATIAELEDYMKNNLGDAVEIKAKIVATRKELWDVRDKLNDKKMKLEQAKLQLDELLKNT
;
A
#
# COMPACT_ATOMS: atom_id res chain seq x y z
N PRO A 1 -0.57 -9.43 7.60
CA PRO A 1 -0.12 -10.77 7.21
C PRO A 1 0.34 -10.76 5.76
N ILE A 2 1.54 -11.30 5.54
CA ILE A 2 2.19 -11.36 4.23
C ILE A 2 1.77 -12.66 3.56
N LYS A 3 1.05 -12.56 2.44
CA LYS A 3 0.42 -13.73 1.79
C LYS A 3 1.36 -14.39 0.77
N SER A 4 1.51 -15.71 0.85
CA SER A 4 2.10 -16.52 -0.21
C SER A 4 1.02 -17.02 -1.16
N SER A 5 1.31 -17.08 -2.46
CA SER A 5 0.40 -17.63 -3.47
C SER A 5 1.13 -18.61 -4.39
N ALA A 6 0.46 -19.71 -4.70
CA ALA A 6 0.79 -20.53 -5.85
C ALA A 6 -0.41 -20.47 -6.81
N ALA A 7 -0.17 -20.07 -8.06
CA ALA A 7 -1.15 -20.11 -9.13
C ALA A 7 -0.73 -21.21 -10.11
N SER A 8 -1.66 -22.12 -10.44
CA SER A 8 -1.40 -23.19 -11.41
C SER A 8 -2.21 -22.97 -12.67
N ASP A 9 -1.55 -22.96 -13.82
CA ASP A 9 -2.15 -22.95 -15.13
C ASP A 9 -2.01 -24.31 -15.81
N VAL A 10 -3.12 -24.86 -16.29
CA VAL A 10 -3.17 -26.15 -16.99
C VAL A 10 -3.15 -25.91 -18.50
N TYR A 11 -2.12 -26.34 -19.18
CA TYR A 11 -1.93 -26.09 -20.60
C TYR A 11 -2.27 -27.30 -21.47
N LYS A 12 -3.15 -27.07 -22.42
CA LYS A 12 -3.39 -27.95 -23.56
C LYS A 12 -2.51 -27.45 -24.71
N ARG A 13 -1.64 -28.30 -25.24
CA ARG A 13 -0.83 -28.10 -26.46
C ARG A 13 -0.70 -26.63 -26.92
N GLN A 14 0.06 -25.81 -26.20
CA GLN A 14 0.47 -24.48 -26.60
C GLN A 14 1.97 -24.45 -26.87
N ASN A 15 2.41 -23.58 -27.77
CA ASN A 15 3.83 -23.29 -27.92
C ASN A 15 4.34 -22.70 -26.60
N TRP A 16 5.01 -23.50 -25.82
CA TRP A 16 5.77 -23.11 -24.62
C TRP A 16 7.04 -22.37 -25.05
N GLY A 17 6.86 -21.64 -26.08
CA GLY A 17 7.98 -21.19 -26.73
C GLY A 17 8.74 -20.23 -25.91
N ASP A 18 8.75 -19.36 -26.22
CA ASP A 18 9.71 -18.32 -26.29
C ASP A 18 9.67 -17.37 -25.09
N ASP A 19 8.54 -17.32 -24.36
CA ASP A 19 8.32 -16.34 -23.32
C ASP A 19 9.15 -16.56 -22.04
N LEU A 20 9.54 -17.80 -21.75
CA LEU A 20 10.40 -18.12 -20.61
C LEU A 20 11.90 -18.16 -20.98
N PHE A 21 12.23 -18.35 -22.27
CA PHE A 21 13.61 -18.51 -22.74
C PHE A 21 14.13 -17.39 -23.62
N SER A 22 13.27 -16.80 -24.46
CA SER A 22 13.64 -15.73 -25.35
C SER A 22 12.69 -14.54 -25.15
N ARG A 23 12.91 -13.80 -24.09
CA ARG A 23 12.23 -12.52 -23.92
C ARG A 23 12.65 -11.61 -25.07
N LYS A 24 11.73 -11.33 -25.97
CA LYS A 24 11.97 -10.42 -27.09
C LYS A 24 12.39 -9.06 -26.53
N GLU A 25 13.55 -8.61 -26.91
CA GLU A 25 14.22 -7.46 -26.35
C GLU A 25 13.44 -6.13 -26.41
N ASN A 26 12.33 -6.05 -27.12
CA ASN A 26 11.59 -4.81 -27.38
C ASN A 26 10.07 -4.94 -27.27
N ASP A 27 9.52 -5.95 -26.60
CA ASP A 27 8.08 -6.05 -26.43
C ASP A 27 7.63 -5.20 -25.23
N PRO A 28 6.92 -4.07 -25.44
CA PRO A 28 6.42 -3.22 -24.37
C PRO A 28 5.39 -3.91 -23.46
N LYS A 29 4.94 -5.11 -23.82
CA LYS A 29 4.01 -5.93 -23.07
C LYS A 29 4.65 -6.55 -21.82
N TYR A 30 5.98 -6.69 -21.80
CA TYR A 30 6.71 -7.33 -20.70
C TYR A 30 7.45 -6.29 -19.87
N ASN A 31 6.98 -6.05 -18.67
CA ASN A 31 7.55 -5.10 -17.74
C ASN A 31 8.64 -5.78 -16.87
N TYR A 32 9.82 -6.03 -17.45
CA TYR A 32 10.99 -6.57 -16.74
C TYR A 32 12.20 -5.64 -16.86
N ASP A 33 13.07 -5.71 -15.85
CA ASP A 33 14.30 -4.91 -15.76
C ASP A 33 15.48 -5.69 -16.38
N ARG A 34 15.93 -5.28 -17.56
CA ARG A 34 17.04 -5.92 -18.28
C ARG A 34 18.35 -5.96 -17.51
N SER A 35 18.60 -4.96 -16.66
CA SER A 35 19.81 -4.90 -15.86
C SER A 35 19.89 -6.03 -14.83
N ARG A 36 18.73 -6.61 -14.44
CA ARG A 36 18.60 -7.72 -13.50
C ARG A 36 18.39 -9.08 -14.16
N THR A 37 18.22 -9.16 -15.49
CA THR A 37 18.01 -10.44 -16.19
C THR A 37 19.19 -11.42 -15.97
N ARG A 38 20.40 -10.91 -15.74
CA ARG A 38 21.59 -11.69 -15.39
C ARG A 38 21.46 -12.44 -14.05
N LEU A 39 20.55 -12.01 -13.19
CA LEU A 39 20.29 -12.59 -11.87
C LEU A 39 19.29 -13.74 -11.90
N ASN A 40 18.58 -13.93 -13.03
CA ASN A 40 17.67 -15.05 -13.19
C ASN A 40 18.48 -16.36 -13.20
N PHE A 41 17.97 -17.37 -12.52
CA PHE A 41 18.65 -18.64 -12.40
C PHE A 41 17.68 -19.82 -12.46
N GLN A 42 18.21 -21.02 -12.60
CA GLN A 42 17.43 -22.25 -12.50
C GLN A 42 17.89 -23.09 -11.33
N VAL A 43 16.98 -23.95 -10.85
CA VAL A 43 17.30 -25.06 -9.97
C VAL A 43 17.20 -26.34 -10.78
N SER A 44 18.31 -27.07 -10.85
CA SER A 44 18.42 -28.32 -11.61
C SER A 44 18.25 -29.54 -10.71
N LYS A 45 18.23 -30.72 -11.30
CA LYS A 45 18.14 -32.00 -10.58
C LYS A 45 19.19 -32.07 -9.46
N GLY A 46 18.76 -32.55 -8.29
CA GLY A 46 19.60 -32.54 -7.10
C GLY A 46 19.66 -31.19 -6.36
N GLY A 47 18.84 -30.20 -6.74
CA GLY A 47 18.80 -28.87 -6.09
C GLY A 47 19.96 -27.95 -6.49
N GLU A 48 20.67 -28.23 -7.58
CA GLU A 48 21.80 -27.42 -8.03
C GLU A 48 21.35 -26.11 -8.65
N LEU A 49 21.90 -25.01 -8.13
CA LEU A 49 21.65 -23.64 -8.62
C LEU A 49 22.62 -23.33 -9.78
N GLY A 50 22.11 -22.76 -10.85
CA GLY A 50 22.94 -22.37 -11.99
C GLY A 50 22.23 -21.41 -12.97
N PRO A 51 22.95 -20.95 -13.98
CA PRO A 51 22.39 -20.14 -15.04
C PRO A 51 21.32 -20.93 -15.81
N ILE A 52 20.34 -20.23 -16.38
CA ILE A 52 19.25 -20.88 -17.14
C ILE A 52 19.85 -21.62 -18.34
N ASP A 53 19.63 -22.95 -18.39
CA ASP A 53 20.02 -23.79 -19.53
C ASP A 53 19.09 -23.55 -20.73
N LYS A 54 19.61 -22.91 -21.75
CA LYS A 54 18.94 -22.59 -23.01
C LYS A 54 19.22 -23.62 -24.12
N SER A 55 19.89 -24.72 -23.82
CA SER A 55 20.27 -25.75 -24.83
C SER A 55 19.06 -26.49 -25.42
N LYS A 56 17.95 -26.59 -24.64
CA LYS A 56 16.70 -27.20 -25.06
C LYS A 56 15.54 -26.36 -24.67
N SER A 57 14.55 -26.25 -25.54
CA SER A 57 13.28 -25.59 -25.21
C SER A 57 12.50 -26.36 -24.12
N ILE A 58 11.63 -25.68 -23.38
CA ILE A 58 10.73 -26.35 -22.41
C ILE A 58 9.87 -27.40 -23.13
N THR A 59 9.40 -27.08 -24.34
CA THR A 59 8.63 -28.02 -25.16
C THR A 59 9.43 -29.30 -25.42
N ASP A 60 10.70 -29.19 -25.80
CA ASP A 60 11.55 -30.37 -26.02
C ASP A 60 11.77 -31.17 -24.75
N LYS A 61 11.99 -30.50 -23.61
CA LYS A 61 12.13 -31.17 -22.30
C LYS A 61 10.85 -31.95 -21.94
N ILE A 62 9.66 -31.37 -22.16
CA ILE A 62 8.36 -32.02 -21.94
C ILE A 62 8.19 -33.24 -22.88
N GLU A 63 8.40 -33.05 -24.18
CA GLU A 63 8.25 -34.14 -25.15
C GLU A 63 9.25 -35.27 -24.89
N GLN A 64 10.50 -34.97 -24.52
CA GLN A 64 11.48 -35.93 -24.15
C GLN A 64 11.07 -36.72 -22.89
N ALA A 65 10.55 -36.04 -21.85
CA ALA A 65 10.07 -36.71 -20.64
C ALA A 65 8.90 -37.66 -20.95
N ILE A 66 7.96 -37.24 -21.78
CA ILE A 66 6.82 -38.06 -22.20
C ILE A 66 7.28 -39.25 -23.01
N LYS A 67 8.16 -39.05 -24.02
CA LYS A 67 8.67 -40.10 -24.88
C LYS A 67 9.42 -41.16 -24.10
N ASN A 68 10.20 -40.78 -23.10
CA ASN A 68 11.06 -41.67 -22.36
C ASN A 68 10.35 -42.44 -21.23
N ARG A 69 9.25 -41.92 -20.69
CA ARG A 69 8.65 -42.41 -19.45
C ARG A 69 7.20 -42.81 -19.54
N VAL A 70 6.45 -42.34 -20.54
CA VAL A 70 5.07 -42.76 -20.72
C VAL A 70 4.99 -44.06 -21.48
N THR A 71 4.39 -45.06 -20.85
CA THR A 71 4.28 -46.43 -21.43
C THR A 71 3.01 -46.67 -22.18
N GLY A 72 1.99 -45.82 -21.95
CA GLY A 72 0.67 -45.93 -22.53
C GLY A 72 0.41 -44.96 -23.70
N ARG A 73 -0.78 -45.04 -24.30
CA ARG A 73 -1.20 -44.11 -25.36
C ARG A 73 -1.43 -42.72 -24.78
N VAL A 74 -0.78 -41.72 -25.37
CA VAL A 74 -1.04 -40.30 -25.07
C VAL A 74 -2.19 -39.80 -25.95
N ASN A 75 -3.29 -39.39 -25.35
CA ASN A 75 -4.40 -38.81 -26.08
C ASN A 75 -4.06 -37.37 -26.54
N ALA A 76 -4.60 -36.97 -27.71
CA ALA A 76 -4.35 -35.64 -28.25
C ALA A 76 -4.84 -34.50 -27.33
N THR A 77 -5.81 -34.77 -26.46
CA THR A 77 -6.43 -33.84 -25.53
C THR A 77 -5.78 -33.88 -24.11
N SER A 78 -4.79 -34.76 -23.87
CA SER A 78 -4.13 -34.86 -22.59
C SER A 78 -3.33 -33.60 -22.27
N ASN A 79 -3.43 -33.14 -21.03
CA ASN A 79 -2.55 -32.09 -20.51
C ASN A 79 -1.13 -32.64 -20.44
N ARG A 80 -0.20 -32.06 -21.21
CA ARG A 80 1.17 -32.54 -21.31
C ARG A 80 2.05 -32.05 -20.17
N ALA A 81 1.76 -30.87 -19.67
CA ALA A 81 2.45 -30.28 -18.53
C ALA A 81 1.54 -29.35 -17.76
N VAL A 82 1.94 -29.04 -16.52
CA VAL A 82 1.32 -28.05 -15.65
C VAL A 82 2.39 -27.06 -15.25
N SER A 83 2.15 -25.77 -15.46
CA SER A 83 3.01 -24.72 -14.94
C SER A 83 2.46 -24.25 -13.61
N ILE A 84 3.36 -24.13 -12.64
CA ILE A 84 3.06 -23.61 -11.31
C ILE A 84 3.93 -22.40 -11.07
N VAL A 85 3.34 -21.30 -10.63
CA VAL A 85 4.07 -20.09 -10.23
C VAL A 85 4.07 -20.02 -8.71
N PHE A 86 5.26 -19.93 -8.14
CA PHE A 86 5.50 -19.78 -6.72
C PHE A 86 5.98 -18.37 -6.43
N GLY A 87 5.34 -17.70 -5.48
CA GLY A 87 5.69 -16.35 -5.07
C GLY A 87 4.95 -15.95 -3.81
N GLY A 88 5.11 -14.70 -3.43
CA GLY A 88 4.49 -14.17 -2.24
C GLY A 88 4.27 -12.66 -2.32
N ASN A 89 4.10 -12.04 -1.17
CA ASN A 89 4.05 -10.60 -1.07
C ASN A 89 5.31 -9.96 -1.66
N ARG A 90 5.13 -8.92 -2.47
CA ARG A 90 6.20 -8.25 -3.21
C ARG A 90 7.35 -7.76 -2.31
N GLU A 91 7.01 -7.16 -1.18
CA GLU A 91 8.00 -6.61 -0.26
C GLU A 91 8.87 -7.73 0.33
N GLN A 92 8.25 -8.80 0.81
CA GLN A 92 8.96 -9.94 1.38
C GLN A 92 9.79 -10.69 0.33
N MET A 93 9.24 -10.91 -0.87
CA MET A 93 9.98 -11.56 -1.96
C MET A 93 11.18 -10.71 -2.41
N ARG A 94 11.05 -9.39 -2.47
CA ARG A 94 12.17 -8.48 -2.74
C ARG A 94 13.23 -8.52 -1.63
N LYS A 95 12.81 -8.58 -0.38
CA LYS A 95 13.72 -8.71 0.76
C LYS A 95 14.50 -10.03 0.71
N LEU A 96 13.85 -11.13 0.35
CA LEU A 96 14.52 -12.41 0.15
C LEU A 96 15.52 -12.37 -1.02
N ALA A 97 15.14 -11.70 -2.12
CA ALA A 97 15.93 -11.66 -3.34
C ALA A 97 17.11 -10.68 -3.27
N PHE A 98 16.95 -9.52 -2.62
CA PHE A 98 17.88 -8.41 -2.70
C PHE A 98 18.28 -7.83 -1.34
N GLY A 99 17.73 -8.33 -0.23
CA GLY A 99 17.99 -7.77 1.11
C GLY A 99 17.53 -6.33 1.22
N ASP A 100 18.39 -5.47 1.78
CA ASP A 100 18.12 -4.06 1.98
C ASP A 100 18.58 -3.18 0.79
N GLN A 101 18.96 -3.80 -0.34
CA GLN A 101 19.38 -3.07 -1.53
C GLN A 101 18.20 -2.29 -2.14
N THR A 102 18.46 -1.03 -2.52
CA THR A 102 17.47 -0.18 -3.18
C THR A 102 17.34 -0.59 -4.65
N ILE A 103 16.14 -1.00 -5.05
CA ILE A 103 15.78 -1.32 -6.43
C ILE A 103 15.03 -0.15 -7.04
N SER A 104 15.59 0.47 -8.07
CA SER A 104 14.91 1.48 -8.87
C SER A 104 13.91 0.82 -9.82
N GLU A 105 12.64 1.23 -9.77
CA GLU A 105 11.60 0.68 -10.66
C GLU A 105 11.74 1.17 -12.11
N ASN A 106 12.32 2.35 -12.31
CA ASN A 106 12.50 2.98 -13.62
C ASN A 106 13.97 3.20 -13.96
N GLY A 107 14.89 2.58 -13.24
CA GLY A 107 16.30 2.85 -13.29
C GLY A 107 17.14 1.67 -13.74
N ASN A 108 18.44 1.92 -13.75
CA ASN A 108 19.47 0.93 -14.02
C ASN A 108 19.91 0.26 -12.72
N ASN A 109 19.72 -1.05 -12.59
CA ASN A 109 20.04 -1.87 -11.42
C ASN A 109 21.23 -2.81 -11.66
N TRP A 110 22.21 -2.43 -12.49
CA TRP A 110 23.40 -3.24 -12.77
C TRP A 110 24.28 -3.51 -11.55
N ASN A 111 24.18 -2.69 -10.52
CA ASN A 111 24.92 -2.81 -9.25
C ASN A 111 24.18 -3.64 -8.18
N VAL A 112 23.01 -4.15 -8.51
CA VAL A 112 22.22 -4.98 -7.59
C VAL A 112 22.60 -6.44 -7.75
N ASP A 113 22.83 -7.16 -6.65
CA ASP A 113 23.11 -8.59 -6.64
C ASP A 113 22.02 -9.35 -5.87
N SER A 114 21.86 -10.65 -6.21
CA SER A 114 20.94 -11.51 -5.49
C SER A 114 21.51 -11.90 -4.13
N CYS A 115 20.63 -12.12 -3.16
CA CYS A 115 20.97 -12.56 -1.81
C CYS A 115 20.72 -14.06 -1.64
N SER A 116 21.50 -14.71 -0.78
CA SER A 116 21.32 -16.14 -0.44
C SER A 116 19.93 -16.50 0.11
N GLY A 117 19.11 -15.51 0.49
CA GLY A 117 17.74 -15.71 0.92
C GLY A 117 16.86 -16.32 -0.17
N ILE A 118 16.96 -15.77 -1.40
CA ILE A 118 16.18 -16.28 -2.54
C ILE A 118 16.69 -17.63 -3.02
N ASP A 119 17.99 -17.88 -2.92
CA ASP A 119 18.60 -19.15 -3.30
C ASP A 119 18.06 -20.29 -2.42
N ARG A 120 18.09 -20.09 -1.08
CA ARG A 120 17.54 -21.06 -0.12
C ARG A 120 16.04 -21.27 -0.32
N TRP A 121 15.28 -20.19 -0.52
CA TRP A 121 13.85 -20.28 -0.80
C TRP A 121 13.60 -21.08 -2.08
N ALA A 122 14.31 -20.80 -3.14
CA ALA A 122 14.15 -21.51 -4.42
C ALA A 122 14.48 -23.01 -4.30
N THR A 123 15.54 -23.36 -3.60
CA THR A 123 15.91 -24.76 -3.34
C THR A 123 14.83 -25.49 -2.55
N ASP A 124 14.30 -24.87 -1.47
CA ASP A 124 13.24 -25.49 -0.67
C ASP A 124 11.92 -25.65 -1.44
N ILE A 125 11.59 -24.69 -2.31
CA ILE A 125 10.40 -24.82 -3.18
C ILE A 125 10.62 -25.86 -4.26
N TYR A 126 11.84 -25.99 -4.79
CA TYR A 126 12.19 -27.08 -5.71
C TYR A 126 12.04 -28.44 -5.02
N ASP A 127 12.60 -28.60 -3.81
CA ASP A 127 12.47 -29.82 -3.01
C ASP A 127 11.00 -30.14 -2.67
N PHE A 128 10.21 -29.10 -2.41
CA PHE A 128 8.76 -29.25 -2.25
C PHE A 128 8.14 -29.83 -3.53
N CYS A 129 8.48 -29.29 -4.71
CA CYS A 129 7.98 -29.82 -5.98
C CYS A 129 8.41 -31.28 -6.19
N CYS A 130 9.63 -31.62 -5.84
CA CYS A 130 10.16 -32.98 -5.95
C CYS A 130 9.42 -33.98 -5.04
N ARG A 131 9.12 -33.56 -3.80
CA ARG A 131 8.32 -34.40 -2.86
C ARG A 131 6.87 -34.58 -3.31
N GLU A 132 6.23 -33.51 -3.81
CA GLU A 132 4.81 -33.56 -4.19
C GLU A 132 4.57 -34.27 -5.53
N PHE A 133 5.44 -34.04 -6.50
CA PHE A 133 5.21 -34.46 -7.89
C PHE A 133 6.22 -35.51 -8.40
N GLY A 134 7.30 -35.73 -7.68
CA GLY A 134 8.45 -36.53 -8.11
C GLY A 134 9.45 -35.70 -8.91
N GLU A 135 10.72 -35.78 -8.55
CA GLU A 135 11.81 -34.99 -9.17
C GLU A 135 11.86 -35.18 -10.70
N GLU A 136 11.66 -36.42 -11.17
CA GLU A 136 11.67 -36.77 -12.59
C GLU A 136 10.55 -36.08 -13.39
N ASN A 137 9.54 -35.56 -12.72
CA ASN A 137 8.43 -34.85 -13.33
C ASN A 137 8.68 -33.35 -13.39
N VAL A 138 9.64 -32.82 -12.63
CA VAL A 138 10.03 -31.41 -12.65
C VAL A 138 11.01 -31.19 -13.81
N VAL A 139 10.50 -30.78 -14.98
CA VAL A 139 11.33 -30.62 -16.19
C VAL A 139 11.96 -29.24 -16.32
N SER A 140 11.46 -28.29 -15.56
CA SER A 140 12.03 -26.93 -15.48
C SER A 140 11.64 -26.27 -14.17
N PHE A 141 12.61 -25.58 -13.56
CA PHE A 141 12.38 -24.73 -12.40
C PHE A 141 13.25 -23.47 -12.54
N ILE A 142 12.62 -22.34 -12.80
CA ILE A 142 13.30 -21.07 -13.12
C ILE A 142 12.83 -19.98 -12.16
N VAL A 143 13.77 -19.21 -11.64
CA VAL A 143 13.52 -18.07 -10.76
C VAL A 143 13.76 -16.78 -11.52
N HIS A 144 12.75 -15.93 -11.54
CA HIS A 144 12.79 -14.62 -12.18
C HIS A 144 13.01 -13.54 -11.13
N LEU A 145 14.12 -12.81 -11.27
CA LEU A 145 14.50 -11.70 -10.43
C LEU A 145 14.43 -10.35 -11.16
N ASP A 146 14.15 -10.38 -12.44
CA ASP A 146 14.08 -9.20 -13.31
C ASP A 146 12.66 -8.62 -13.45
N GLU A 147 11.66 -9.24 -12.87
CA GLU A 147 10.29 -8.73 -12.84
C GLU A 147 10.01 -7.92 -11.57
N LEU A 148 8.83 -7.27 -11.52
CA LEU A 148 8.43 -6.44 -10.38
C LEU A 148 8.38 -7.22 -9.06
N ASN A 149 7.96 -8.48 -9.13
CA ASN A 149 7.89 -9.38 -7.99
C ASN A 149 8.74 -10.62 -8.26
N PRO A 150 9.82 -10.89 -7.51
CA PRO A 150 10.57 -12.13 -7.62
C PRO A 150 9.66 -13.35 -7.44
N HIS A 151 9.82 -14.36 -8.29
CA HIS A 151 8.99 -15.56 -8.26
C HIS A 151 9.67 -16.72 -9.00
N ALA A 152 9.18 -17.94 -8.78
CA ALA A 152 9.66 -19.13 -9.47
C ALA A 152 8.57 -19.76 -10.35
N HIS A 153 8.97 -20.27 -11.50
CA HIS A 153 8.15 -21.08 -12.38
C HIS A 153 8.63 -22.52 -12.36
N ALA A 154 7.74 -23.44 -11.98
CA ALA A 154 7.97 -24.87 -12.12
C ALA A 154 7.11 -25.45 -13.25
N VAL A 155 7.69 -26.26 -14.09
CA VAL A 155 6.97 -27.00 -15.14
C VAL A 155 7.00 -28.47 -14.80
N ILE A 156 5.84 -29.05 -14.56
CA ILE A 156 5.64 -30.43 -14.13
C ILE A 156 4.99 -31.22 -15.25
N VAL A 157 5.63 -32.29 -15.68
CA VAL A 157 5.02 -33.28 -16.60
C VAL A 157 4.30 -34.32 -15.75
N PRO A 158 2.95 -34.43 -15.83
CA PRO A 158 2.18 -35.24 -14.88
C PRO A 158 2.22 -36.73 -15.24
N ILE A 159 3.39 -37.34 -15.08
CA ILE A 159 3.57 -38.78 -15.30
C ILE A 159 3.39 -39.50 -13.97
N THR A 160 2.42 -40.38 -13.91
CA THR A 160 2.12 -41.20 -12.72
C THR A 160 3.16 -42.31 -12.52
N LYS A 161 3.20 -42.92 -11.33
CA LYS A 161 4.16 -44.00 -11.00
C LYS A 161 4.02 -45.22 -11.92
N ASP A 162 2.83 -45.44 -12.49
CA ASP A 162 2.55 -46.54 -13.43
C ASP A 162 2.76 -46.11 -14.91
N GLY A 163 3.42 -44.97 -15.15
CA GLY A 163 3.82 -44.54 -16.48
C GLY A 163 2.68 -43.92 -17.33
N ARG A 164 1.57 -43.51 -16.75
CA ARG A 164 0.49 -42.80 -17.46
C ARG A 164 0.67 -41.30 -17.42
N LEU A 165 0.35 -40.62 -18.50
CA LEU A 165 0.26 -39.16 -18.53
C LEU A 165 -1.12 -38.72 -18.04
N SER A 166 -1.21 -38.25 -16.80
CA SER A 166 -2.49 -37.87 -16.17
C SER A 166 -2.38 -36.71 -15.17
N ALA A 167 -2.66 -35.51 -15.64
CA ALA A 167 -2.78 -34.33 -14.76
C ALA A 167 -3.95 -34.49 -13.77
N LYS A 168 -4.99 -35.22 -14.14
CA LYS A 168 -6.13 -35.49 -13.27
C LYS A 168 -5.70 -36.31 -12.03
N ASP A 169 -4.89 -37.34 -12.23
CA ASP A 169 -4.46 -38.20 -11.12
C ASP A 169 -3.45 -37.50 -10.21
N MET A 170 -2.66 -36.61 -10.75
CA MET A 170 -1.63 -35.88 -9.99
C MET A 170 -2.20 -34.66 -9.24
N PHE A 171 -2.95 -33.81 -9.90
CA PHE A 171 -3.44 -32.52 -9.36
C PHE A 171 -4.92 -32.49 -9.03
N GLY A 172 -5.70 -33.30 -9.71
CA GLY A 172 -7.16 -33.34 -9.57
C GLY A 172 -7.64 -34.41 -8.62
N GLY A 173 -8.67 -35.09 -9.03
CA GLY A 173 -9.32 -36.19 -8.30
C GLY A 173 -10.43 -36.73 -9.18
N ASN A 174 -11.22 -37.67 -8.65
CA ASN A 174 -12.34 -38.23 -9.39
C ASN A 174 -13.44 -37.21 -9.63
N ASP A 175 -13.54 -36.21 -8.77
CA ASP A 175 -14.53 -35.13 -8.86
C ASP A 175 -13.94 -33.76 -8.43
N MET A 176 -14.75 -32.71 -8.59
CA MET A 176 -14.34 -31.34 -8.24
C MET A 176 -14.12 -31.12 -6.74
N ILE A 177 -14.76 -31.90 -5.88
CA ILE A 177 -14.62 -31.78 -4.42
C ILE A 177 -13.23 -32.27 -4.02
N GLN A 178 -12.84 -33.45 -4.52
CA GLN A 178 -11.51 -34.01 -4.29
C GLN A 178 -10.40 -33.12 -4.85
N ALA A 179 -10.61 -32.55 -6.03
CA ALA A 179 -9.66 -31.60 -6.62
C ALA A 179 -9.45 -30.36 -5.72
N ARG A 180 -10.54 -29.80 -5.17
CA ARG A 180 -10.45 -28.67 -4.22
C ARG A 180 -9.74 -29.05 -2.92
N ILE A 181 -10.01 -30.22 -2.38
CA ILE A 181 -9.36 -30.72 -1.14
C ILE A 181 -7.84 -30.85 -1.40
N ARG A 182 -7.44 -31.54 -2.48
CA ARG A 182 -6.03 -31.72 -2.84
C ARG A 182 -5.30 -30.37 -3.02
N MET A 183 -5.92 -29.44 -3.72
CA MET A 183 -5.33 -28.09 -3.90
C MET A 183 -5.20 -27.33 -2.57
N ARG A 184 -6.19 -27.45 -1.67
CA ARG A 184 -6.12 -26.83 -0.35
C ARG A 184 -4.99 -27.42 0.49
N GLU A 185 -4.84 -28.76 0.47
CA GLU A 185 -3.77 -29.45 1.16
C GLU A 185 -2.39 -29.10 0.58
N LEU A 186 -2.27 -29.02 -0.74
CA LEU A 186 -1.04 -28.60 -1.42
C LEU A 186 -0.63 -27.19 -0.97
N HIS A 187 -1.58 -26.26 -0.93
CA HIS A 187 -1.34 -24.90 -0.43
C HIS A 187 -0.98 -24.88 1.07
N SER A 188 -1.53 -25.77 1.89
CA SER A 188 -1.17 -25.85 3.31
C SER A 188 0.26 -26.34 3.49
N ARG A 189 0.66 -27.41 2.79
CA ARG A 189 2.04 -27.92 2.82
C ARG A 189 3.06 -26.91 2.24
N LEU A 190 2.66 -26.16 1.22
CA LEU A 190 3.50 -25.06 0.70
C LEU A 190 3.66 -23.94 1.74
N ALA A 191 2.61 -23.62 2.49
CA ALA A 191 2.68 -22.61 3.53
C ALA A 191 3.66 -22.99 4.65
N GLU A 192 3.70 -24.28 5.05
CA GLU A 192 4.66 -24.80 6.02
C GLU A 192 6.13 -24.59 5.54
N VAL A 193 6.40 -24.78 4.25
CA VAL A 193 7.72 -24.51 3.68
C VAL A 193 8.04 -23.02 3.68
N ASN A 194 7.05 -22.18 3.43
CA ASN A 194 7.19 -20.74 3.28
C ASN A 194 7.26 -19.97 4.63
N GLU A 195 6.82 -20.57 5.73
CA GLU A 195 6.75 -19.94 7.05
C GLU A 195 8.11 -19.38 7.49
N LYS A 196 9.20 -20.16 7.33
CA LYS A 196 10.56 -19.73 7.67
C LYS A 196 11.09 -18.56 6.86
N TYR A 197 10.43 -18.22 5.77
CA TYR A 197 10.73 -17.06 4.92
C TYR A 197 9.82 -15.86 5.20
N GLY A 198 8.97 -15.92 6.23
CA GLY A 198 8.02 -14.88 6.58
C GLY A 198 6.88 -14.74 5.57
N LEU A 199 6.58 -15.81 4.84
CA LEU A 199 5.48 -15.88 3.89
C LEU A 199 4.35 -16.73 4.50
N GLU A 200 3.25 -16.10 4.80
CA GLU A 200 2.07 -16.76 5.36
C GLU A 200 1.11 -17.22 4.26
N ARG A 201 0.30 -18.21 4.59
CA ARG A 201 -0.78 -18.65 3.70
C ARG A 201 -1.79 -17.52 3.49
N GLY A 202 -2.24 -17.34 2.25
CA GLY A 202 -3.37 -16.45 1.96
C GLY A 202 -4.67 -16.93 2.64
N ASP A 203 -5.59 -15.98 2.89
CA ASP A 203 -6.87 -16.29 3.51
C ASP A 203 -7.67 -17.29 2.68
N ASP A 204 -8.42 -18.15 3.35
CA ASP A 204 -9.29 -19.11 2.66
C ASP A 204 -10.39 -18.35 1.87
N ILE A 205 -10.56 -18.73 0.63
CA ILE A 205 -11.57 -18.15 -0.27
C ILE A 205 -12.99 -18.28 0.28
N THR A 206 -13.24 -19.28 1.12
CA THR A 206 -14.55 -19.48 1.77
C THR A 206 -14.81 -18.41 2.83
N ILE A 207 -13.74 -17.83 3.41
CA ILE A 207 -13.82 -16.76 4.41
C ILE A 207 -13.91 -15.39 3.71
N THR A 208 -13.08 -15.19 2.71
CA THR A 208 -12.98 -13.88 2.01
C THR A 208 -14.06 -13.67 0.96
N GLY A 209 -14.72 -14.75 0.50
CA GLY A 209 -15.64 -14.70 -0.63
C GLY A 209 -14.97 -14.25 -1.96
N ALA A 210 -13.64 -14.23 -2.01
CA ALA A 210 -12.89 -13.75 -3.17
C ALA A 210 -13.24 -14.59 -4.41
N LYS A 211 -13.61 -13.90 -5.50
CA LYS A 211 -13.85 -14.52 -6.79
C LYS A 211 -12.67 -14.27 -7.71
N HIS A 212 -12.36 -15.25 -8.57
CA HIS A 212 -11.36 -15.06 -9.59
C HIS A 212 -11.78 -13.90 -10.52
N LYS A 213 -10.90 -12.90 -10.64
CA LYS A 213 -11.06 -11.78 -11.57
C LYS A 213 -9.93 -11.83 -12.58
N SER A 214 -10.22 -11.49 -13.84
CA SER A 214 -9.15 -11.32 -14.82
C SER A 214 -8.23 -10.16 -14.39
N ALA A 215 -6.97 -10.20 -14.77
CA ALA A 215 -6.02 -9.13 -14.49
C ALA A 215 -6.50 -7.76 -15.02
N GLU A 216 -7.19 -7.76 -16.15
CA GLU A 216 -7.79 -6.57 -16.76
C GLU A 216 -8.94 -6.01 -15.91
N THR A 217 -9.85 -6.86 -15.47
CA THR A 217 -10.95 -6.48 -14.58
C THR A 217 -10.43 -5.90 -13.27
N TYR A 218 -9.44 -6.57 -12.67
CA TYR A 218 -8.81 -6.11 -11.45
C TYR A 218 -8.14 -4.74 -11.59
N ARG A 219 -7.38 -4.53 -12.68
CA ARG A 219 -6.73 -3.23 -12.97
C ARG A 219 -7.75 -2.12 -13.15
N ARG A 220 -8.86 -2.40 -13.85
CA ARG A 220 -9.92 -1.41 -14.07
C ARG A 220 -10.60 -1.02 -12.75
N GLU A 221 -10.98 -1.99 -11.94
CA GLU A 221 -11.58 -1.72 -10.61
C GLU A 221 -10.64 -0.92 -9.72
N LEU A 222 -9.35 -1.30 -9.68
CA LEU A 222 -8.35 -0.57 -8.91
C LEU A 222 -8.16 0.87 -9.42
N ALA A 223 -8.16 1.08 -10.74
CA ALA A 223 -8.07 2.41 -11.32
C ALA A 223 -9.29 3.28 -10.97
N ASP A 224 -10.50 2.69 -10.96
CA ASP A 224 -11.73 3.37 -10.58
C ASP A 224 -11.74 3.73 -9.10
N GLU A 225 -11.27 2.82 -8.23
CA GLU A 225 -11.11 3.09 -6.80
C GLU A 225 -10.09 4.20 -6.53
N CYS A 226 -8.92 4.14 -7.18
CA CYS A 226 -7.90 5.20 -7.08
C CYS A 226 -8.45 6.57 -7.51
N ARG A 227 -9.26 6.61 -8.59
CA ARG A 227 -9.90 7.84 -9.06
C ARG A 227 -10.91 8.38 -8.03
N THR A 228 -11.72 7.51 -7.45
CA THR A 228 -12.69 7.88 -6.41
C THR A 228 -11.99 8.46 -5.18
N LEU A 229 -10.98 7.75 -4.66
CA LEU A 229 -10.18 8.21 -3.52
C LEU A 229 -9.45 9.53 -3.82
N SER A 230 -8.91 9.69 -5.03
CA SER A 230 -8.28 10.95 -5.46
C SER A 230 -9.25 12.13 -5.43
N ASN A 231 -10.48 11.92 -5.89
CA ASN A 231 -11.54 12.93 -5.85
C ASN A 231 -11.94 13.28 -4.41
N GLU A 232 -12.09 12.28 -3.54
CA GLU A 232 -12.38 12.51 -2.12
C GLU A 232 -11.28 13.29 -1.41
N VAL A 233 -10.03 12.95 -1.66
CA VAL A 233 -8.87 13.69 -1.14
C VAL A 233 -8.86 15.12 -1.65
N GLY A 234 -9.20 15.34 -2.93
CA GLY A 234 -9.34 16.67 -3.52
C GLY A 234 -10.41 17.52 -2.82
N MET A 235 -11.60 16.95 -2.61
CA MET A 235 -12.68 17.62 -1.90
C MET A 235 -12.32 17.96 -0.45
N LYS A 236 -11.72 17.01 0.28
CA LYS A 236 -11.26 17.23 1.67
C LYS A 236 -10.19 18.32 1.76
N LYS A 237 -9.24 18.37 0.82
CA LYS A 237 -8.22 19.45 0.75
C LYS A 237 -8.85 20.83 0.53
N THR A 238 -9.86 20.92 -0.33
CA THR A 238 -10.58 22.17 -0.59
C THR A 238 -11.34 22.64 0.65
N LEU A 239 -12.03 21.72 1.33
CA LEU A 239 -12.74 22.00 2.59
C LEU A 239 -11.77 22.50 3.67
N LEU A 240 -10.66 21.81 3.88
CA LEU A 240 -9.62 22.18 4.83
C LEU A 240 -9.04 23.58 4.54
N SER A 241 -8.78 23.89 3.26
CA SER A 241 -8.32 25.22 2.85
C SER A 241 -9.35 26.32 3.16
N GLY A 242 -10.63 26.02 2.96
CA GLY A 242 -11.74 26.93 3.32
C GLY A 242 -11.80 27.18 4.82
N LEU A 243 -11.70 26.12 5.61
CA LEU A 243 -11.76 26.19 7.06
C LEU A 243 -10.57 26.97 7.65
N ASN A 244 -9.37 26.72 7.15
CA ASN A 244 -8.16 27.45 7.55
C ASN A 244 -8.28 28.96 7.28
N ARG A 245 -8.86 29.36 6.13
CA ARG A 245 -9.14 30.79 5.85
C ARG A 245 -10.12 31.39 6.86
N SER A 246 -11.14 30.64 7.26
CA SER A 246 -12.14 31.10 8.24
C SER A 246 -11.50 31.25 9.63
N ILE A 247 -10.65 30.33 10.04
CA ILE A 247 -9.88 30.41 11.28
C ILE A 247 -8.99 31.66 11.29
N THR A 248 -8.19 31.87 10.23
CA THR A 248 -7.32 33.06 10.14
C THR A 248 -8.10 34.38 10.21
N LYS A 249 -9.29 34.44 9.57
CA LYS A 249 -10.16 35.61 9.69
C LYS A 249 -10.68 35.83 11.12
N ALA A 250 -11.08 34.76 11.79
CA ALA A 250 -11.54 34.82 13.18
C ALA A 250 -10.44 35.28 14.13
N GLU A 251 -9.23 34.72 14.01
CA GLU A 251 -8.06 35.11 14.78
C GLU A 251 -7.71 36.61 14.58
N THR A 252 -7.72 37.08 13.34
CA THR A 252 -7.45 38.48 13.03
C THR A 252 -8.49 39.40 13.68
N ARG A 253 -9.79 39.01 13.65
CA ARG A 253 -10.87 39.76 14.30
C ARG A 253 -10.69 39.78 15.81
N ILE A 254 -10.34 38.64 16.43
CA ILE A 254 -10.10 38.57 17.88
C ILE A 254 -8.96 39.51 18.27
N LYS A 255 -7.84 39.49 17.54
CA LYS A 255 -6.69 40.38 17.80
C LYS A 255 -7.05 41.85 17.71
N ALA A 256 -7.85 42.25 16.72
CA ALA A 256 -8.35 43.61 16.57
C ALA A 256 -9.26 44.04 17.75
N LEU A 257 -10.17 43.14 18.15
CA LEU A 257 -11.06 43.41 19.31
C LEU A 257 -10.28 43.49 20.62
N GLN A 258 -9.28 42.66 20.85
CA GLN A 258 -8.40 42.72 22.01
C GLN A 258 -7.65 44.06 22.11
N THR A 259 -7.13 44.54 20.97
CA THR A 259 -6.50 45.88 20.93
C THR A 259 -7.51 47.00 21.27
N MET A 260 -8.73 46.92 20.73
CA MET A 260 -9.79 47.91 21.06
C MET A 260 -10.16 47.86 22.54
N VAL A 261 -10.33 46.69 23.12
CA VAL A 261 -10.61 46.51 24.55
C VAL A 261 -9.51 47.12 25.39
N SER A 262 -8.22 46.81 25.10
CA SER A 262 -7.07 47.34 25.84
C SER A 262 -7.02 48.88 25.79
N ASN A 263 -7.29 49.48 24.61
CA ASN A 263 -7.32 50.96 24.47
C ASN A 263 -8.45 51.59 25.27
N LEU A 264 -9.63 50.96 25.31
CA LEU A 264 -10.79 51.45 26.08
C LEU A 264 -10.57 51.28 27.58
N GLU A 265 -9.93 50.24 28.04
CA GLU A 265 -9.51 50.02 29.44
C GLU A 265 -8.55 51.11 29.92
N LYS A 266 -7.57 51.48 29.07
CA LYS A 266 -6.69 52.62 29.36
C LYS A 266 -7.47 53.92 29.45
N ALA A 267 -8.35 54.20 28.48
CA ALA A 267 -9.17 55.43 28.49
C ALA A 267 -10.10 55.46 29.70
N GLU A 268 -10.63 54.33 30.15
CA GLU A 268 -11.42 54.24 31.38
C GLU A 268 -10.58 54.61 32.61
N ALA A 269 -9.39 54.04 32.73
CA ALA A 269 -8.44 54.30 33.82
C ALA A 269 -8.02 55.77 33.86
N ASP A 270 -7.69 56.38 32.70
CA ASP A 270 -7.32 57.79 32.59
C ASP A 270 -8.49 58.71 33.02
N LYS A 271 -9.74 58.41 32.64
CA LYS A 271 -10.92 59.17 33.04
C LYS A 271 -11.21 59.04 34.53
N GLN A 272 -10.99 57.85 35.13
CA GLN A 272 -11.13 57.64 36.57
C GLN A 272 -10.07 58.43 37.35
N ALA A 273 -8.84 58.44 36.89
CA ALA A 273 -7.74 59.24 37.50
C ALA A 273 -8.06 60.71 37.45
N THR A 274 -8.54 61.25 36.29
CA THR A 274 -8.93 62.66 36.15
C THR A 274 -10.08 63.03 37.08
N ILE A 275 -11.08 62.17 37.26
CA ILE A 275 -12.16 62.40 38.23
C ILE A 275 -11.60 62.47 39.65
N ALA A 276 -10.72 61.57 40.06
CA ALA A 276 -10.13 61.55 41.38
C ALA A 276 -9.30 62.83 41.66
N GLU A 277 -8.50 63.25 40.68
CA GLU A 277 -7.75 64.52 40.77
C GLU A 277 -8.64 65.74 40.95
N LEU A 278 -9.73 65.82 40.17
CA LEU A 278 -10.72 66.91 40.26
C LEU A 278 -11.47 66.89 41.60
N GLU A 279 -11.82 65.71 42.11
CA GLU A 279 -12.46 65.54 43.41
C GLU A 279 -11.56 65.95 44.58
N ASP A 280 -10.28 65.65 44.50
CA ASP A 280 -9.27 66.06 45.51
C ASP A 280 -9.02 67.57 45.46
N TYR A 281 -8.88 68.12 44.24
CA TYR A 281 -8.72 69.56 44.07
C TYR A 281 -9.93 70.32 44.63
N MET A 282 -11.16 69.83 44.44
CA MET A 282 -12.41 70.44 44.94
C MET A 282 -12.46 70.44 46.48
N LYS A 283 -11.90 69.42 47.16
CA LYS A 283 -11.81 69.36 48.61
C LYS A 283 -10.90 70.43 49.17
N ASN A 284 -9.81 70.77 48.45
CA ASN A 284 -8.80 71.68 48.92
C ASN A 284 -9.00 73.12 48.50
N ASN A 285 -9.97 73.41 47.54
CA ASN A 285 -10.20 74.75 46.99
C ASN A 285 -11.73 75.06 46.98
N LEU A 286 -12.25 75.69 47.99
CA LEU A 286 -13.68 75.99 48.18
C LEU A 286 -14.21 77.07 47.23
N GLY A 287 -13.36 77.93 46.58
CA GLY A 287 -13.76 79.05 45.74
C GLY A 287 -14.37 78.73 44.39
N ASP A 288 -13.87 77.61 43.74
CA ASP A 288 -14.21 77.22 42.38
C ASP A 288 -15.09 75.96 42.30
N ALA A 289 -15.75 75.61 43.37
CA ALA A 289 -16.50 74.38 43.55
C ALA A 289 -17.62 74.14 42.49
N VAL A 290 -18.24 75.18 41.97
CA VAL A 290 -19.30 75.00 40.94
C VAL A 290 -18.76 74.61 39.60
N GLU A 291 -17.67 75.24 39.15
CA GLU A 291 -17.06 74.94 37.87
C GLU A 291 -16.40 73.54 37.90
N ILE A 292 -15.75 73.19 38.99
CA ILE A 292 -15.14 71.87 39.18
C ILE A 292 -16.21 70.77 39.20
N LYS A 293 -17.36 70.99 39.88
CA LYS A 293 -18.51 70.08 39.86
C LYS A 293 -18.99 69.82 38.42
N ALA A 294 -19.09 70.88 37.61
CA ALA A 294 -19.52 70.76 36.21
C ALA A 294 -18.52 69.90 35.39
N LYS A 295 -17.21 70.11 35.59
CA LYS A 295 -16.17 69.30 34.97
C LYS A 295 -16.25 67.84 35.38
N ILE A 296 -16.43 67.56 36.68
CA ILE A 296 -16.59 66.18 37.19
C ILE A 296 -17.82 65.50 36.55
N VAL A 297 -18.95 66.19 36.46
CA VAL A 297 -20.16 65.65 35.85
C VAL A 297 -19.95 65.34 34.34
N ALA A 298 -19.27 66.25 33.62
CA ALA A 298 -18.93 66.03 32.22
C ALA A 298 -18.03 64.81 32.04
N THR A 299 -16.94 64.73 32.84
CA THR A 299 -16.00 63.60 32.79
C THR A 299 -16.67 62.28 33.20
N ARG A 300 -17.57 62.28 34.18
CA ARG A 300 -18.35 61.08 34.55
C ARG A 300 -19.26 60.62 33.41
N LYS A 301 -19.85 61.54 32.64
CA LYS A 301 -20.61 61.19 31.44
C LYS A 301 -19.72 60.55 30.38
N GLU A 302 -18.55 61.10 30.10
CA GLU A 302 -17.57 60.54 29.19
C GLU A 302 -17.10 59.14 29.65
N LEU A 303 -16.88 58.97 30.94
CA LEU A 303 -16.53 57.69 31.54
C LEU A 303 -17.62 56.62 31.31
N TRP A 304 -18.90 57.04 31.49
CA TRP A 304 -20.04 56.17 31.21
C TRP A 304 -20.06 55.71 29.74
N ASP A 305 -19.86 56.65 28.79
CA ASP A 305 -19.79 56.34 27.35
C ASP A 305 -18.65 55.39 26.99
N VAL A 306 -17.47 55.55 27.66
CA VAL A 306 -16.30 54.65 27.51
C VAL A 306 -16.64 53.26 28.04
N ARG A 307 -17.26 53.17 29.23
CA ARG A 307 -17.68 51.86 29.83
C ARG A 307 -18.69 51.14 28.98
N ASP A 308 -19.67 51.84 28.42
CA ASP A 308 -20.65 51.24 27.51
C ASP A 308 -19.99 50.66 26.26
N LYS A 309 -19.07 51.41 25.62
CA LYS A 309 -18.27 50.95 24.49
C LYS A 309 -17.38 49.77 24.86
N LEU A 310 -16.77 49.78 26.05
CA LEU A 310 -15.92 48.71 26.55
C LEU A 310 -16.73 47.41 26.71
N ASN A 311 -17.90 47.49 27.33
CA ASN A 311 -18.77 46.34 27.52
C ASN A 311 -19.22 45.75 26.18
N ASP A 312 -19.60 46.58 25.19
CA ASP A 312 -19.95 46.15 23.84
C ASP A 312 -18.78 45.39 23.18
N LYS A 313 -17.56 45.92 23.28
CA LYS A 313 -16.37 45.28 22.72
C LYS A 313 -15.98 43.98 23.43
N LYS A 314 -16.11 43.93 24.78
CA LYS A 314 -15.89 42.68 25.55
C LYS A 314 -16.89 41.61 25.14
N MET A 315 -18.14 41.90 24.98
CA MET A 315 -19.16 40.95 24.50
C MET A 315 -18.83 40.44 23.08
N LYS A 316 -18.49 41.35 22.16
CA LYS A 316 -18.08 40.96 20.80
C LYS A 316 -16.83 40.09 20.76
N LEU A 317 -15.88 40.34 21.66
CA LEU A 317 -14.67 39.52 21.81
C LEU A 317 -14.99 38.10 22.27
N GLU A 318 -15.85 37.96 23.27
CA GLU A 318 -16.27 36.63 23.74
C GLU A 318 -17.04 35.85 22.67
N GLN A 319 -17.93 36.50 21.94
CA GLN A 319 -18.64 35.89 20.80
C GLN A 319 -17.66 35.43 19.70
N ALA A 320 -16.64 36.25 19.41
CA ALA A 320 -15.61 35.87 18.41
C ALA A 320 -14.76 34.70 18.85
N LYS A 321 -14.42 34.59 20.15
CA LYS A 321 -13.71 33.42 20.72
C LYS A 321 -14.55 32.15 20.62
N LEU A 322 -15.82 32.20 20.97
CA LEU A 322 -16.74 31.09 20.84
C LEU A 322 -16.83 30.60 19.39
N GLN A 323 -16.93 31.51 18.43
CA GLN A 323 -16.93 31.16 17.00
C GLN A 323 -15.64 30.50 16.57
N LEU A 324 -14.47 30.94 17.07
CA LEU A 324 -13.19 30.30 16.78
C LEU A 324 -13.13 28.89 17.37
N ASP A 325 -13.59 28.69 18.59
CA ASP A 325 -13.62 27.39 19.25
C ASP A 325 -14.53 26.38 18.50
N GLU A 326 -15.67 26.85 17.96
CA GLU A 326 -16.52 26.03 17.11
C GLU A 326 -15.82 25.63 15.79
N LEU A 327 -15.12 26.56 15.17
CA LEU A 327 -14.35 26.27 13.95
C LEU A 327 -13.23 25.25 14.21
N LEU A 328 -12.54 25.35 15.35
CA LEU A 328 -11.47 24.43 15.74
C LEU A 328 -11.96 23.01 16.09
N LYS A 329 -13.18 22.89 16.60
CA LYS A 329 -13.81 21.57 16.86
C LYS A 329 -14.21 20.84 15.59
N ASN A 330 -14.37 21.55 14.48
CA ASN A 330 -14.75 20.99 13.17
C ASN A 330 -13.54 20.76 12.25
N THR A 331 -12.32 20.96 12.77
CA THR A 331 -11.03 20.62 12.12
C THR A 331 -10.50 19.30 12.61
#